data_82b878b0b409e68bb009a92e43c1b7c1
#
_entry.id   82b878b0b409e68bb009a92e43c1b7c1
#
_cell.length_a   1.000
_cell.length_b   1.000
_cell.length_c   1.000
_cell.angle_alpha   90.00
_cell.angle_beta   90.00
_cell.angle_gamma   90.00
#
_symmetry.space_group_name_H-M   'P 1'
#
loop_
_entity.id
_entity.type
_entity.pdbx_description
1 polymer ?
#
loop_
_entity_poly.entity_id
_entity_poly.type
_entity_poly.pdbx_seq_one_letter_code
_entity_poly.pdbx_strand_id
1 'polypeptide(L)'
;MIKTGATVLWQRFPIHIATTLPQVPHFAVYSDAPDIVAGIPVIDILAGTKQKTRDSPQFSTWRTQQQLLSEHANIEMWEAGISGGWQLDKYKNLPMVAHGYQTYPTAKWYIFMDADTYILWPNMMRWLSSINHEDMFPTAPFVHGGSGVVMSGALVRETFGKDPSFGGQYEEYAQYHCCGDHVLAHAFQDRGFAPVLSRDDYPYVSWRFQGGFEGELQAEPPSNVRYSKDNWCKEIVTFHHLTAHDIEKLYEFEQKYPRDHPILFKDAYHEFVMPYLRDDRRNNWDNLADIREYSTDREEDPKKPQVTAYSSYESCSNTCQEWQDCVQFRYRPGYCGLSNETRLGQKHMDGDNSFSSSWRLDRIREVRNVGAFFRQQNEEAKRKK
;
A
#
# COMPACT_ATOMS: atom_id res chain seq x y z
N MET A 1 -5.51 -4.30 -13.85
CA MET A 1 -4.14 -4.05 -14.37
C MET A 1 -3.16 -4.40 -13.27
N ILE A 2 -2.22 -5.30 -13.52
CA ILE A 2 -1.17 -5.69 -12.56
C ILE A 2 0.17 -5.16 -13.06
N LYS A 3 0.86 -4.38 -12.25
CA LYS A 3 2.16 -3.78 -12.55
C LYS A 3 3.27 -4.54 -11.82
N THR A 4 4.36 -4.83 -12.52
CA THR A 4 5.56 -5.45 -11.94
C THR A 4 6.83 -4.92 -12.61
N GLY A 5 7.99 -5.30 -12.10
CA GLY A 5 9.28 -5.14 -12.75
C GLY A 5 9.74 -6.46 -13.37
N ALA A 6 10.41 -6.42 -14.51
CA ALA A 6 10.91 -7.61 -15.19
C ALA A 6 11.83 -8.45 -14.27
N THR A 7 12.68 -7.78 -13.50
CA THR A 7 13.63 -8.43 -12.58
C THR A 7 13.00 -9.12 -11.37
N VAL A 8 11.71 -8.92 -11.11
CA VAL A 8 10.97 -9.51 -9.98
C VAL A 8 9.68 -10.20 -10.44
N LEU A 9 9.45 -10.29 -11.74
CA LEU A 9 8.24 -10.84 -12.34
C LEU A 9 7.93 -12.24 -11.81
N TRP A 10 8.87 -13.16 -11.93
CA TRP A 10 8.71 -14.57 -11.56
C TRP A 10 8.60 -14.76 -10.03
N GLN A 11 9.12 -13.85 -9.24
CA GLN A 11 8.99 -13.86 -7.78
C GLN A 11 7.61 -13.39 -7.30
N ARG A 12 6.98 -12.44 -8.03
CA ARG A 12 5.79 -11.73 -7.54
C ARG A 12 4.51 -12.12 -8.27
N PHE A 13 4.55 -12.26 -9.60
CA PHE A 13 3.32 -12.40 -10.38
C PHE A 13 2.68 -13.80 -10.36
N PRO A 14 3.41 -14.95 -10.39
CA PRO A 14 2.79 -16.28 -10.52
C PRO A 14 1.71 -16.60 -9.50
N ILE A 15 1.82 -16.11 -8.27
CA ILE A 15 0.82 -16.34 -7.23
C ILE A 15 -0.55 -15.76 -7.59
N HIS A 16 -0.58 -14.66 -8.35
CA HIS A 16 -1.83 -14.03 -8.79
C HIS A 16 -2.64 -14.90 -9.74
N ILE A 17 -2.00 -15.84 -10.47
CA ILE A 17 -2.68 -16.77 -11.36
C ILE A 17 -3.66 -17.66 -10.59
N ALA A 18 -3.27 -18.06 -9.37
CA ALA A 18 -4.10 -18.91 -8.51
C ALA A 18 -5.05 -18.11 -7.58
N THR A 19 -4.74 -16.84 -7.30
CA THR A 19 -5.44 -16.06 -6.27
C THR A 19 -6.27 -14.92 -6.84
N THR A 20 -5.66 -13.96 -7.51
CA THR A 20 -6.31 -12.73 -8.00
C THR A 20 -7.06 -12.94 -9.32
N LEU A 21 -6.40 -13.56 -10.32
CA LEU A 21 -6.95 -13.64 -11.67
C LEU A 21 -8.25 -14.44 -11.78
N PRO A 22 -8.49 -15.50 -10.99
CA PRO A 22 -9.79 -16.18 -11.00
C PRO A 22 -10.96 -15.32 -10.52
N GLN A 23 -10.68 -14.21 -9.84
CA GLN A 23 -11.67 -13.32 -9.27
C GLN A 23 -12.03 -12.14 -10.19
N VAL A 24 -11.27 -11.91 -11.26
CA VAL A 24 -11.44 -10.76 -12.17
C VAL A 24 -11.65 -11.20 -13.61
N PRO A 25 -12.70 -10.71 -14.30
CA PRO A 25 -13.00 -11.16 -15.67
C PRO A 25 -12.06 -10.56 -16.72
N HIS A 26 -11.45 -9.41 -16.43
CA HIS A 26 -10.59 -8.67 -17.35
C HIS A 26 -9.33 -8.23 -16.64
N PHE A 27 -8.18 -8.54 -17.20
CA PHE A 27 -6.90 -8.12 -16.65
C PHE A 27 -5.85 -7.95 -17.76
N ALA A 28 -4.79 -7.22 -17.45
CA ALA A 28 -3.55 -7.16 -18.20
C ALA A 28 -2.38 -7.04 -17.22
N VAL A 29 -1.23 -7.62 -17.60
CA VAL A 29 -0.01 -7.64 -16.81
C VAL A 29 1.05 -6.80 -17.52
N TYR A 30 1.66 -5.87 -16.79
CA TYR A 30 2.61 -4.91 -17.33
C TYR A 30 3.94 -4.99 -16.61
N SER A 31 5.00 -4.87 -17.40
CA SER A 31 6.38 -4.86 -16.92
C SER A 31 7.21 -3.85 -17.72
N ASP A 32 8.49 -3.80 -17.44
CA ASP A 32 9.53 -3.08 -18.20
C ASP A 32 10.31 -4.00 -19.18
N ALA A 33 9.82 -5.24 -19.35
CA ALA A 33 10.24 -6.15 -20.42
C ALA A 33 9.11 -7.12 -20.76
N PRO A 34 9.01 -7.62 -22.00
CA PRO A 34 8.01 -8.59 -22.39
C PRO A 34 8.34 -9.97 -21.83
N ASP A 35 7.30 -10.75 -21.49
CA ASP A 35 7.44 -12.15 -21.07
C ASP A 35 6.11 -12.91 -21.29
N ILE A 36 6.11 -14.23 -21.03
CA ILE A 36 4.91 -15.08 -20.99
C ILE A 36 4.98 -15.95 -19.75
N VAL A 37 4.08 -15.73 -18.81
CA VAL A 37 3.99 -16.50 -17.57
C VAL A 37 2.75 -17.40 -17.60
N ALA A 38 2.94 -18.72 -17.65
CA ALA A 38 1.85 -19.71 -17.73
C ALA A 38 0.84 -19.40 -18.86
N GLY A 39 1.32 -18.95 -20.02
CA GLY A 39 0.49 -18.59 -21.17
C GLY A 39 -0.11 -17.17 -21.11
N ILE A 40 0.11 -16.43 -20.04
CA ILE A 40 -0.36 -15.04 -19.86
C ILE A 40 0.71 -14.10 -20.40
N PRO A 41 0.39 -13.25 -21.40
CA PRO A 41 1.35 -12.27 -21.91
C PRO A 41 1.61 -11.16 -20.86
N VAL A 42 2.88 -10.84 -20.69
CA VAL A 42 3.37 -9.70 -19.91
C VAL A 42 3.86 -8.64 -20.88
N ILE A 43 3.32 -7.45 -20.76
CA ILE A 43 3.50 -6.36 -21.72
C ILE A 43 4.64 -5.45 -21.27
N ASP A 44 5.67 -5.27 -22.11
CA ASP A 44 6.61 -4.16 -21.94
C ASP A 44 5.91 -2.84 -22.24
N ILE A 45 5.45 -2.18 -21.19
CA ILE A 45 4.71 -0.92 -21.31
C ILE A 45 5.64 0.27 -21.59
N LEU A 46 6.95 0.09 -21.47
CA LEU A 46 7.96 1.11 -21.74
C LEU A 46 8.48 1.08 -23.17
N ALA A 47 8.16 0.04 -23.95
CA ALA A 47 8.60 -0.07 -25.35
C ALA A 47 8.17 1.14 -26.22
N GLY A 48 7.03 1.76 -25.89
CA GLY A 48 6.50 2.96 -26.56
C GLY A 48 7.07 4.30 -26.08
N THR A 49 7.95 4.32 -25.07
CA THR A 49 8.55 5.55 -24.54
C THR A 49 9.39 6.25 -25.61
N LYS A 50 9.40 7.59 -25.61
CA LYS A 50 10.15 8.40 -26.60
C LYS A 50 11.65 8.08 -26.56
N GLN A 51 12.29 8.09 -27.73
CA GLN A 51 13.72 7.78 -27.86
C GLN A 51 14.58 8.65 -26.93
N LYS A 52 14.32 9.96 -26.86
CA LYS A 52 15.01 10.91 -25.96
C LYS A 52 14.99 10.43 -24.50
N THR A 53 13.86 9.90 -24.04
CA THR A 53 13.69 9.38 -22.68
C THR A 53 14.42 8.05 -22.49
N ARG A 54 14.33 7.16 -23.48
CA ARG A 54 15.05 5.86 -23.47
C ARG A 54 16.58 6.01 -23.48
N ASP A 55 17.08 7.10 -24.05
CA ASP A 55 18.53 7.40 -24.09
C ASP A 55 19.02 8.04 -22.78
N SER A 56 18.13 8.44 -21.88
CA SER A 56 18.49 9.04 -20.60
C SER A 56 19.19 8.05 -19.66
N PRO A 57 20.01 8.53 -18.70
CA PRO A 57 20.63 7.67 -17.70
C PRO A 57 19.64 6.84 -16.88
N GLN A 58 18.43 7.36 -16.65
CA GLN A 58 17.38 6.68 -15.88
C GLN A 58 16.87 5.39 -16.55
N PHE A 59 17.01 5.27 -17.88
CA PHE A 59 16.66 4.08 -18.65
C PHE A 59 17.83 3.11 -18.82
N SER A 60 18.97 3.30 -18.14
CA SER A 60 20.10 2.36 -18.24
C SER A 60 19.69 0.92 -17.90
N THR A 61 18.94 0.73 -16.82
CA THR A 61 18.41 -0.58 -16.41
C THR A 61 17.53 -1.19 -17.51
N TRP A 62 16.61 -0.44 -18.11
CA TRP A 62 15.77 -0.93 -19.21
C TRP A 62 16.62 -1.34 -20.43
N ARG A 63 17.62 -0.53 -20.82
CA ARG A 63 18.51 -0.90 -21.94
C ARG A 63 19.31 -2.17 -21.65
N THR A 64 19.81 -2.34 -20.40
CA THR A 64 20.48 -3.58 -20.00
C THR A 64 19.55 -4.78 -20.07
N GLN A 65 18.30 -4.65 -19.63
CA GLN A 65 17.29 -5.71 -19.76
C GLN A 65 17.05 -6.07 -21.23
N GLN A 66 16.85 -5.07 -22.11
CA GLN A 66 16.65 -5.32 -23.53
C GLN A 66 17.86 -6.02 -24.20
N GLN A 67 19.08 -5.64 -23.80
CA GLN A 67 20.29 -6.31 -24.26
C GLN A 67 20.31 -7.77 -23.83
N LEU A 68 20.12 -8.05 -22.54
CA LEU A 68 20.12 -9.42 -22.01
C LEU A 68 19.04 -10.29 -22.66
N LEU A 69 17.84 -9.75 -22.89
CA LEU A 69 16.79 -10.45 -23.63
C LEU A 69 17.21 -10.77 -25.07
N SER A 70 17.88 -9.85 -25.76
CA SER A 70 18.40 -10.10 -27.12
C SER A 70 19.48 -11.18 -27.18
N GLU A 71 20.17 -11.39 -26.06
CA GLU A 71 21.19 -12.42 -25.86
C GLU A 71 20.61 -13.73 -25.31
N HIS A 72 19.28 -13.83 -25.13
CA HIS A 72 18.60 -14.94 -24.45
C HIS A 72 19.13 -15.20 -23.02
N ALA A 73 19.60 -14.16 -22.34
CA ALA A 73 20.09 -14.24 -20.97
C ALA A 73 18.96 -14.01 -19.97
N ASN A 74 19.13 -14.54 -18.75
CA ASN A 74 18.19 -14.32 -17.67
C ASN A 74 18.28 -12.87 -17.18
N ILE A 75 17.13 -12.24 -16.92
CA ILE A 75 17.01 -10.87 -16.43
C ILE A 75 16.52 -10.79 -14.99
N GLU A 76 16.33 -11.90 -14.31
CA GLU A 76 15.93 -11.88 -12.90
C GLU A 76 17.02 -11.24 -12.02
N MET A 77 16.59 -10.41 -11.08
CA MET A 77 17.48 -9.57 -10.26
C MET A 77 18.59 -10.36 -9.55
N TRP A 78 18.27 -11.53 -9.03
CA TRP A 78 19.21 -12.36 -8.27
C TRP A 78 20.27 -13.06 -9.14
N GLU A 79 20.01 -13.30 -10.42
CA GLU A 79 20.98 -13.87 -11.34
C GLU A 79 21.76 -12.80 -12.12
N ALA A 80 21.05 -11.80 -12.64
CA ALA A 80 21.64 -10.78 -13.50
C ALA A 80 22.35 -9.64 -12.74
N GLY A 81 22.20 -9.54 -11.42
CA GLY A 81 22.74 -8.45 -10.62
C GLY A 81 22.16 -7.06 -10.97
N ILE A 82 21.03 -7.02 -11.70
CA ILE A 82 20.40 -5.77 -12.12
C ILE A 82 19.71 -5.13 -10.93
N SER A 83 20.00 -3.84 -10.70
CA SER A 83 19.37 -3.02 -9.66
C SER A 83 18.68 -1.80 -10.29
N GLY A 84 17.85 -1.10 -9.50
CA GLY A 84 17.26 0.18 -9.92
C GLY A 84 16.00 0.05 -10.77
N GLY A 85 15.41 -1.14 -10.93
CA GLY A 85 14.17 -1.34 -11.70
C GLY A 85 13.00 -0.49 -11.19
N TRP A 86 12.95 -0.18 -9.90
CA TRP A 86 11.94 0.70 -9.30
C TRP A 86 11.96 2.13 -9.88
N GLN A 87 13.11 2.62 -10.37
CA GLN A 87 13.22 3.93 -11.03
C GLN A 87 12.39 3.99 -12.33
N LEU A 88 12.14 2.85 -12.96
CA LEU A 88 11.32 2.74 -14.17
C LEU A 88 9.83 2.80 -13.88
N ASP A 89 9.40 2.52 -12.65
CA ASP A 89 7.98 2.45 -12.28
C ASP A 89 7.23 3.76 -12.50
N LYS A 90 7.92 4.90 -12.33
CA LYS A 90 7.32 6.22 -12.55
C LYS A 90 6.91 6.49 -14.01
N TYR A 91 7.43 5.73 -14.96
CA TYR A 91 7.08 5.84 -16.37
C TYR A 91 5.96 4.88 -16.80
N LYS A 92 5.57 3.92 -15.96
CA LYS A 92 4.62 2.86 -16.31
C LYS A 92 3.15 3.28 -16.16
N ASN A 93 2.80 4.05 -15.13
CA ASN A 93 1.41 4.25 -14.71
C ASN A 93 0.52 4.85 -15.81
N LEU A 94 0.93 5.95 -16.43
CA LEU A 94 0.13 6.61 -17.48
C LEU A 94 -0.02 5.72 -18.74
N PRO A 95 1.04 5.14 -19.32
CA PRO A 95 0.87 4.28 -20.48
C PRO A 95 0.09 2.99 -20.17
N MET A 96 0.15 2.47 -18.95
CA MET A 96 -0.69 1.33 -18.53
C MET A 96 -2.19 1.67 -18.60
N VAL A 97 -2.59 2.84 -18.12
CA VAL A 97 -4.00 3.29 -18.18
C VAL A 97 -4.42 3.51 -19.62
N ALA A 98 -3.55 4.13 -20.45
CA ALA A 98 -3.80 4.31 -21.88
C ALA A 98 -4.05 2.96 -22.59
N HIS A 99 -3.19 1.99 -22.37
CA HIS A 99 -3.33 0.63 -22.94
C HIS A 99 -4.58 -0.07 -22.38
N GLY A 100 -4.84 0.04 -21.08
CA GLY A 100 -6.04 -0.52 -20.45
C GLY A 100 -7.34 0.03 -21.07
N TYR A 101 -7.38 1.33 -21.33
CA TYR A 101 -8.50 1.95 -22.04
C TYR A 101 -8.64 1.47 -23.48
N GLN A 102 -7.55 1.39 -24.22
CA GLN A 102 -7.58 0.89 -25.60
C GLN A 102 -8.08 -0.57 -25.68
N THR A 103 -7.76 -1.37 -24.67
CA THR A 103 -8.16 -2.78 -24.62
C THR A 103 -9.61 -2.95 -24.15
N TYR A 104 -10.06 -2.15 -23.19
CA TYR A 104 -11.38 -2.25 -22.57
C TYR A 104 -12.07 -0.87 -22.47
N PRO A 105 -12.45 -0.23 -23.59
CA PRO A 105 -12.93 1.17 -23.61
C PRO A 105 -14.28 1.39 -22.90
N THR A 106 -15.02 0.32 -22.64
CA THR A 106 -16.32 0.36 -21.97
C THR A 106 -16.26 -0.06 -20.50
N ALA A 107 -15.06 -0.28 -19.94
CA ALA A 107 -14.94 -0.64 -18.55
C ALA A 107 -15.47 0.46 -17.64
N LYS A 108 -16.25 0.07 -16.61
CA LYS A 108 -16.79 0.98 -15.61
C LYS A 108 -15.72 1.48 -14.65
N TRP A 109 -14.74 0.63 -14.37
CA TRP A 109 -13.65 0.89 -13.44
C TRP A 109 -12.32 0.39 -14.01
N TYR A 110 -11.28 1.18 -13.83
CA TYR A 110 -9.90 0.81 -14.10
C TYR A 110 -9.16 0.76 -12.78
N ILE A 111 -8.72 -0.44 -12.43
CA ILE A 111 -8.02 -0.69 -11.16
C ILE A 111 -6.61 -1.15 -11.52
N PHE A 112 -5.58 -0.49 -11.02
CA PHE A 112 -4.24 -1.05 -11.07
C PHE A 112 -3.69 -1.32 -9.66
N MET A 113 -2.85 -2.32 -9.57
CA MET A 113 -2.15 -2.75 -8.36
C MET A 113 -0.73 -3.19 -8.73
N ASP A 114 0.17 -3.07 -7.79
CA ASP A 114 1.49 -3.67 -7.90
C ASP A 114 1.41 -5.18 -7.65
N ALA A 115 2.34 -5.96 -8.22
CA ALA A 115 2.33 -7.42 -8.07
C ALA A 115 2.71 -7.89 -6.65
N ASP A 116 3.00 -6.99 -5.73
CA ASP A 116 3.13 -7.23 -4.30
C ASP A 116 1.99 -6.58 -3.49
N THR A 117 0.84 -6.40 -4.13
CA THR A 117 -0.42 -5.93 -3.53
C THR A 117 -1.47 -7.03 -3.61
N TYR A 118 -2.29 -7.17 -2.58
CA TYR A 118 -3.49 -8.00 -2.60
C TYR A 118 -4.73 -7.15 -2.35
N ILE A 119 -5.74 -7.32 -3.20
CA ILE A 119 -7.04 -6.67 -3.07
C ILE A 119 -8.02 -7.68 -2.47
N LEU A 120 -8.67 -7.31 -1.36
CA LEU A 120 -9.82 -8.04 -0.84
C LEU A 120 -11.03 -7.73 -1.71
N TRP A 121 -11.28 -8.58 -2.69
CA TRP A 121 -12.25 -8.33 -3.76
C TRP A 121 -13.68 -8.14 -3.27
N PRO A 122 -14.20 -8.86 -2.27
CA PRO A 122 -15.52 -8.59 -1.72
C PRO A 122 -15.68 -7.14 -1.24
N ASN A 123 -14.71 -6.61 -0.50
CA ASN A 123 -14.76 -5.23 -0.02
C ASN A 123 -14.58 -4.22 -1.17
N MET A 124 -13.66 -4.49 -2.11
CA MET A 124 -13.49 -3.65 -3.31
C MET A 124 -14.81 -3.55 -4.09
N MET A 125 -15.47 -4.66 -4.37
CA MET A 125 -16.71 -4.67 -5.12
C MET A 125 -17.87 -3.99 -4.37
N ARG A 126 -17.94 -4.15 -3.04
CA ARG A 126 -18.91 -3.43 -2.20
C ARG A 126 -18.69 -1.93 -2.31
N TRP A 127 -17.45 -1.47 -2.19
CA TRP A 127 -17.11 -0.06 -2.34
C TRP A 127 -17.49 0.46 -3.73
N LEU A 128 -17.04 -0.19 -4.80
CA LEU A 128 -17.34 0.23 -6.17
C LEU A 128 -18.84 0.24 -6.50
N SER A 129 -19.63 -0.62 -5.86
CA SER A 129 -21.09 -0.63 -6.02
C SER A 129 -21.79 0.56 -5.32
N SER A 130 -21.11 1.20 -4.36
CA SER A 130 -21.64 2.35 -3.62
C SER A 130 -21.39 3.70 -4.29
N ILE A 131 -20.58 3.73 -5.34
CA ILE A 131 -20.19 4.96 -6.05
C ILE A 131 -20.54 4.87 -7.53
N ASN A 132 -20.82 6.03 -8.14
CA ASN A 132 -21.18 6.11 -9.54
C ASN A 132 -19.94 6.18 -10.44
N HIS A 133 -19.77 5.22 -11.32
CA HIS A 133 -18.65 5.17 -12.26
C HIS A 133 -18.69 6.26 -13.36
N GLU A 134 -19.80 6.98 -13.49
CA GLU A 134 -19.93 8.14 -14.40
C GLU A 134 -19.48 9.46 -13.72
N ASP A 135 -19.24 9.45 -12.42
CA ASP A 135 -18.61 10.58 -11.76
C ASP A 135 -17.12 10.60 -12.10
N MET A 136 -16.57 11.80 -12.32
CA MET A 136 -15.14 11.94 -12.63
C MET A 136 -14.30 11.81 -11.36
N PHE A 137 -14.05 10.56 -10.97
CA PHE A 137 -13.19 10.27 -9.86
C PHE A 137 -11.76 10.01 -10.31
N PRO A 138 -10.81 10.83 -9.86
CA PRO A 138 -9.73 10.30 -9.07
C PRO A 138 -10.20 10.29 -7.61
N THR A 139 -10.17 9.14 -6.98
CA THR A 139 -10.71 8.94 -5.64
C THR A 139 -9.95 9.69 -4.55
N ALA A 140 -8.82 10.30 -4.87
CA ALA A 140 -8.04 11.12 -3.97
C ALA A 140 -7.07 12.02 -4.75
N PRO A 141 -6.68 13.14 -4.16
CA PRO A 141 -5.72 14.07 -4.75
C PRO A 141 -4.29 13.52 -4.87
N PHE A 142 -3.94 12.52 -4.07
CA PHE A 142 -2.72 11.73 -4.19
C PHE A 142 -3.10 10.25 -4.11
N VAL A 143 -2.60 9.49 -5.05
CA VAL A 143 -2.86 8.07 -5.16
C VAL A 143 -1.56 7.35 -4.78
N HIS A 144 -1.54 6.64 -3.65
CA HIS A 144 -0.42 5.79 -3.32
C HIS A 144 -0.46 4.54 -4.20
N GLY A 145 0.45 4.45 -5.17
CA GLY A 145 0.44 3.40 -6.20
C GLY A 145 0.43 1.99 -5.63
N GLY A 146 1.24 1.75 -4.61
CA GLY A 146 1.33 0.46 -3.95
C GLY A 146 0.05 0.01 -3.24
N SER A 147 -0.75 0.93 -2.71
CA SER A 147 -2.06 0.59 -2.13
C SER A 147 -3.11 0.19 -3.17
N GLY A 148 -2.81 0.38 -4.45
CA GLY A 148 -3.74 0.23 -5.55
C GLY A 148 -4.43 1.54 -5.94
N VAL A 149 -4.75 1.68 -7.22
CA VAL A 149 -5.38 2.88 -7.79
C VAL A 149 -6.69 2.48 -8.47
N VAL A 150 -7.74 3.22 -8.14
CA VAL A 150 -9.07 3.05 -8.74
C VAL A 150 -9.46 4.31 -9.50
N MET A 151 -9.82 4.16 -10.75
CA MET A 151 -10.27 5.24 -11.62
C MET A 151 -11.63 4.90 -12.23
N SER A 152 -12.54 5.87 -12.27
CA SER A 152 -13.82 5.69 -12.94
C SER A 152 -13.67 5.60 -14.47
N GLY A 153 -14.57 4.88 -15.11
CA GLY A 153 -14.64 4.81 -16.57
C GLY A 153 -14.83 6.20 -17.20
N ALA A 154 -15.60 7.07 -16.55
CA ALA A 154 -15.79 8.45 -17.01
C ALA A 154 -14.49 9.24 -17.04
N LEU A 155 -13.68 9.19 -15.95
CA LEU A 155 -12.38 9.88 -15.90
C LEU A 155 -11.43 9.39 -17.01
N VAL A 156 -11.33 8.07 -17.18
CA VAL A 156 -10.42 7.49 -18.17
C VAL A 156 -10.87 7.80 -19.60
N ARG A 157 -12.17 7.80 -19.89
CA ARG A 157 -12.72 8.26 -21.19
C ARG A 157 -12.42 9.73 -21.46
N GLU A 158 -12.59 10.58 -20.45
CA GLU A 158 -12.43 12.03 -20.58
C GLU A 158 -10.96 12.42 -20.79
N THR A 159 -10.03 11.65 -20.26
CA THR A 159 -8.58 11.87 -20.41
C THR A 159 -8.00 11.08 -21.58
N PHE A 160 -7.77 9.78 -21.39
CA PHE A 160 -7.12 8.91 -22.38
C PHE A 160 -7.99 8.62 -23.61
N GLY A 161 -9.32 8.68 -23.47
CA GLY A 161 -10.24 8.49 -24.58
C GLY A 161 -10.28 9.67 -25.52
N LYS A 162 -10.26 10.92 -24.99
CA LYS A 162 -10.22 12.14 -25.79
C LYS A 162 -8.84 12.48 -26.34
N ASP A 163 -7.80 12.08 -25.63
CA ASP A 163 -6.41 12.35 -26.00
C ASP A 163 -5.58 11.05 -25.88
N PRO A 164 -5.48 10.24 -26.94
CA PRO A 164 -4.67 9.03 -26.92
C PRO A 164 -3.18 9.26 -26.63
N SER A 165 -2.68 10.49 -26.84
CA SER A 165 -1.29 10.85 -26.54
C SER A 165 -1.03 11.16 -25.07
N PHE A 166 -2.10 11.28 -24.25
CA PHE A 166 -2.03 11.69 -22.85
C PHE A 166 -1.05 10.85 -22.02
N GLY A 167 -1.00 9.53 -22.26
CA GLY A 167 -0.10 8.61 -21.58
C GLY A 167 1.38 8.93 -21.76
N GLY A 168 1.78 9.57 -22.87
CA GLY A 168 3.19 9.90 -23.18
C GLY A 168 3.56 11.36 -22.99
N GLN A 169 2.65 12.23 -22.52
CA GLN A 169 2.92 13.67 -22.39
C GLN A 169 3.82 14.00 -21.19
N TYR A 170 3.79 13.21 -20.14
CA TYR A 170 4.45 13.48 -18.86
C TYR A 170 5.78 12.76 -18.68
N GLU A 171 6.37 12.19 -19.72
CA GLU A 171 7.68 11.48 -19.63
C GLU A 171 8.80 12.42 -19.15
N GLU A 172 8.83 13.67 -19.62
CA GLU A 172 9.83 14.65 -19.19
C GLU A 172 9.59 15.07 -17.72
N TYR A 173 8.34 15.27 -17.32
CA TYR A 173 7.99 15.52 -15.92
C TYR A 173 8.46 14.37 -15.02
N ALA A 174 8.22 13.12 -15.42
CA ALA A 174 8.64 11.94 -14.67
C ALA A 174 10.16 11.88 -14.43
N GLN A 175 11.00 12.46 -15.30
CA GLN A 175 12.45 12.47 -15.09
C GLN A 175 12.86 13.17 -13.79
N TYR A 176 12.14 14.20 -13.38
CA TYR A 176 12.48 15.05 -12.23
C TYR A 176 11.71 14.71 -10.96
N HIS A 177 10.83 13.72 -11.00
CA HIS A 177 9.99 13.31 -9.87
C HIS A 177 10.26 11.86 -9.46
N CYS A 178 9.95 11.51 -8.20
CA CYS A 178 10.29 10.21 -7.65
C CYS A 178 9.42 9.06 -8.19
N CYS A 179 8.10 9.31 -8.32
CA CYS A 179 7.12 8.24 -8.14
C CYS A 179 6.04 8.30 -9.21
N GLY A 180 5.61 7.14 -9.73
CA GLY A 180 4.63 7.05 -10.80
C GLY A 180 3.22 7.48 -10.40
N ASP A 181 2.88 7.31 -9.14
CA ASP A 181 1.63 7.79 -8.54
C ASP A 181 1.59 9.32 -8.49
N HIS A 182 2.70 9.96 -8.13
CA HIS A 182 2.82 11.43 -8.21
C HIS A 182 2.66 11.93 -9.65
N VAL A 183 3.30 11.27 -10.63
CA VAL A 183 3.18 11.63 -12.05
C VAL A 183 1.73 11.47 -12.52
N LEU A 184 1.05 10.39 -12.13
CA LEU A 184 -0.35 10.15 -12.47
C LEU A 184 -1.27 11.21 -11.86
N ALA A 185 -1.09 11.52 -10.57
CA ALA A 185 -1.86 12.55 -9.88
C ALA A 185 -1.67 13.93 -10.52
N HIS A 186 -0.42 14.31 -10.82
CA HIS A 186 -0.10 15.55 -11.50
C HIS A 186 -0.77 15.65 -12.89
N ALA A 187 -0.73 14.56 -13.66
CA ALA A 187 -1.36 14.55 -14.97
C ALA A 187 -2.88 14.80 -14.92
N PHE A 188 -3.57 14.27 -13.92
CA PHE A 188 -4.98 14.55 -13.69
C PHE A 188 -5.23 15.97 -13.16
N GLN A 189 -4.37 16.48 -12.28
CA GLN A 189 -4.45 17.86 -11.76
C GLN A 189 -4.28 18.89 -12.89
N ASP A 190 -3.31 18.68 -13.76
CA ASP A 190 -3.02 19.54 -14.91
C ASP A 190 -4.20 19.64 -15.89
N ARG A 191 -5.05 18.62 -15.94
CA ARG A 191 -6.30 18.58 -16.70
C ARG A 191 -7.54 19.03 -15.90
N GLY A 192 -7.36 19.46 -14.65
CA GLY A 192 -8.44 19.94 -13.79
C GLY A 192 -9.32 18.85 -13.18
N PHE A 193 -8.88 17.59 -13.18
CA PHE A 193 -9.66 16.45 -12.66
C PHE A 193 -9.36 16.09 -11.20
N ALA A 194 -8.36 16.69 -10.59
CA ALA A 194 -8.05 16.48 -9.18
C ALA A 194 -7.76 17.81 -8.48
N PRO A 195 -8.13 17.96 -7.20
CA PRO A 195 -7.77 19.15 -6.45
C PRO A 195 -6.25 19.22 -6.27
N VAL A 196 -5.70 20.43 -6.32
CA VAL A 196 -4.30 20.69 -5.97
C VAL A 196 -4.17 20.54 -4.46
N LEU A 197 -3.38 19.59 -4.01
CA LEU A 197 -3.01 19.50 -2.59
C LEU A 197 -1.94 20.51 -2.24
N SER A 198 -2.05 21.11 -1.06
CA SER A 198 -0.95 21.81 -0.46
C SER A 198 0.13 20.82 -0.02
N ARG A 199 1.39 21.28 0.03
CA ARG A 199 2.50 20.48 0.55
C ARG A 199 2.29 20.04 2.00
N ASP A 200 1.46 20.79 2.74
CA ASP A 200 1.14 20.56 4.15
C ASP A 200 0.08 19.46 4.34
N ASP A 201 -0.68 19.13 3.31
CA ASP A 201 -1.65 18.03 3.31
C ASP A 201 -0.98 16.64 3.07
N TYR A 202 0.29 16.62 2.72
CA TYR A 202 1.13 15.44 2.57
C TYR A 202 1.91 15.20 3.89
N PRO A 203 1.90 14.06 4.54
CA PRO A 203 1.52 12.68 4.18
C PRO A 203 0.30 12.12 4.95
N TYR A 204 -0.59 12.97 5.46
CA TYR A 204 -1.63 12.59 6.43
C TYR A 204 -3.02 12.43 5.83
N VAL A 205 -3.16 12.38 4.51
CA VAL A 205 -4.45 12.11 3.88
C VAL A 205 -4.82 10.66 4.15
N SER A 206 -5.51 10.45 5.26
CA SER A 206 -6.26 9.22 5.44
C SER A 206 -7.28 9.14 4.31
N TRP A 207 -7.24 8.07 3.54
CA TRP A 207 -8.09 7.81 2.39
C TRP A 207 -9.55 7.67 2.82
N ARG A 208 -10.24 8.79 3.06
CA ARG A 208 -11.67 8.79 3.30
C ARG A 208 -12.37 8.84 1.96
N PHE A 209 -13.00 7.75 1.60
CA PHE A 209 -13.80 7.66 0.40
C PHE A 209 -15.12 8.44 0.59
N GLN A 210 -15.48 9.24 -0.43
CA GLN A 210 -16.80 9.86 -0.46
C GLN A 210 -17.87 8.77 -0.69
N GLY A 211 -19.06 8.94 -0.13
CA GLY A 211 -20.18 8.01 -0.33
C GLY A 211 -20.54 7.14 0.86
N GLY A 212 -20.01 7.42 2.06
CA GLY A 212 -20.40 6.67 3.29
C GLY A 212 -19.78 5.28 3.42
N PHE A 213 -18.84 4.92 2.54
CA PHE A 213 -18.02 3.73 2.69
C PHE A 213 -16.84 4.06 3.59
N GLU A 214 -16.76 3.41 4.74
CA GLU A 214 -15.64 3.51 5.68
C GLU A 214 -14.65 2.38 5.43
N GLY A 215 -13.97 2.40 4.28
CA GLY A 215 -12.92 1.45 3.92
C GLY A 215 -11.58 2.14 3.72
N GLU A 216 -10.50 1.40 3.87
CA GLU A 216 -9.14 1.92 3.70
C GLU A 216 -8.28 1.01 2.83
N LEU A 217 -7.54 1.63 1.91
CA LEU A 217 -6.43 1.01 1.18
C LEU A 217 -5.19 1.06 2.08
N GLN A 218 -4.49 -0.05 2.26
CA GLN A 218 -3.30 -0.11 3.10
C GLN A 218 -2.03 -0.22 2.26
N ALA A 219 -1.04 0.61 2.61
CA ALA A 219 0.29 0.59 1.99
C ALA A 219 1.23 -0.43 2.64
N GLU A 220 0.76 -1.21 3.61
CA GLU A 220 1.57 -2.07 4.46
C GLU A 220 1.03 -3.50 4.48
N PRO A 221 1.87 -4.51 4.78
CA PRO A 221 1.42 -5.86 5.04
C PRO A 221 0.60 -5.93 6.34
N PRO A 222 -0.23 -6.97 6.53
CA PRO A 222 -1.12 -7.08 7.70
C PRO A 222 -0.42 -6.94 9.06
N SER A 223 0.85 -7.37 9.18
CA SER A 223 1.64 -7.24 10.41
C SER A 223 1.99 -5.79 10.77
N ASN A 224 2.07 -4.91 9.76
CA ASN A 224 2.53 -3.53 9.89
C ASN A 224 1.40 -2.50 9.87
N VAL A 225 0.19 -2.91 9.51
CA VAL A 225 -1.00 -2.04 9.55
C VAL A 225 -1.26 -1.54 10.97
N ARG A 226 -1.71 -0.30 11.07
CA ARG A 226 -2.10 0.36 12.32
C ARG A 226 -3.49 -0.11 12.74
N TYR A 227 -3.58 -0.94 13.79
CA TYR A 227 -4.85 -1.35 14.36
C TYR A 227 -5.18 -0.48 15.56
N SER A 228 -6.30 0.23 15.48
CA SER A 228 -6.75 1.21 16.49
C SER A 228 -8.25 1.08 16.75
N LYS A 229 -8.73 1.81 17.78
CA LYS A 229 -10.17 1.93 18.04
C LYS A 229 -10.91 2.56 16.87
N ASP A 230 -10.26 3.49 16.17
CA ASP A 230 -10.88 4.34 15.14
C ASP A 230 -11.12 3.57 13.82
N ASN A 231 -10.29 2.55 13.52
CA ASN A 231 -10.45 1.74 12.32
C ASN A 231 -10.97 0.33 12.57
N TRP A 232 -11.14 -0.09 13.81
CA TRP A 232 -11.49 -1.46 14.20
C TRP A 232 -12.68 -2.06 13.46
N CYS A 233 -13.69 -1.25 13.18
CA CYS A 233 -14.92 -1.65 12.49
C CYS A 233 -14.98 -1.17 11.03
N LYS A 234 -13.92 -0.57 10.50
CA LYS A 234 -13.84 -0.17 9.09
C LYS A 234 -13.49 -1.36 8.20
N GLU A 235 -13.88 -1.28 6.94
CA GLU A 235 -13.53 -2.27 5.93
C GLU A 235 -12.08 -2.04 5.47
N ILE A 236 -11.31 -3.12 5.35
CA ILE A 236 -9.95 -3.07 4.77
C ILE A 236 -10.03 -3.55 3.33
N VAL A 237 -9.42 -2.83 2.40
CA VAL A 237 -9.59 -3.11 0.96
C VAL A 237 -8.33 -3.71 0.34
N THR A 238 -7.15 -3.22 0.74
CA THR A 238 -5.88 -3.71 0.16
C THR A 238 -4.81 -3.87 1.21
N PHE A 239 -3.79 -4.66 0.88
CA PHE A 239 -2.49 -4.73 1.56
C PHE A 239 -1.37 -4.66 0.53
N HIS A 240 -0.23 -4.10 0.91
CA HIS A 240 0.93 -3.92 0.04
C HIS A 240 2.23 -4.40 0.71
N HIS A 241 3.35 -4.41 -0.03
CA HIS A 241 4.63 -4.96 0.37
C HIS A 241 4.58 -6.44 0.75
N LEU A 242 3.80 -7.20 -0.01
CA LEU A 242 3.53 -8.61 0.23
C LEU A 242 4.53 -9.51 -0.50
N THR A 243 4.93 -10.59 0.17
CA THR A 243 5.51 -11.74 -0.51
C THR A 243 4.43 -12.59 -1.18
N ALA A 244 4.81 -13.51 -2.06
CA ALA A 244 3.87 -14.47 -2.65
C ALA A 244 3.17 -15.31 -1.56
N HIS A 245 3.87 -15.65 -0.48
CA HIS A 245 3.29 -16.36 0.67
C HIS A 245 2.24 -15.52 1.40
N ASP A 246 2.47 -14.22 1.58
CA ASP A 246 1.50 -13.33 2.21
C ASP A 246 0.22 -13.21 1.37
N ILE A 247 0.38 -13.14 0.04
CA ILE A 247 -0.76 -13.10 -0.91
C ILE A 247 -1.58 -14.39 -0.81
N GLU A 248 -0.93 -15.55 -0.74
CA GLU A 248 -1.62 -16.82 -0.53
C GLU A 248 -2.40 -16.85 0.78
N LYS A 249 -1.77 -16.41 1.88
CA LYS A 249 -2.43 -16.33 3.20
C LYS A 249 -3.61 -15.35 3.22
N LEU A 250 -3.50 -14.23 2.53
CA LEU A 250 -4.60 -13.26 2.40
C LEU A 250 -5.74 -13.84 1.55
N TYR A 251 -5.43 -14.58 0.49
CA TYR A 251 -6.43 -15.27 -0.30
C TYR A 251 -7.16 -16.34 0.52
N GLU A 252 -6.43 -17.21 1.25
CA GLU A 252 -7.02 -18.20 2.17
C GLU A 252 -7.91 -17.52 3.24
N PHE A 253 -7.45 -16.38 3.77
CA PHE A 253 -8.20 -15.59 4.75
C PHE A 253 -9.50 -15.06 4.16
N GLU A 254 -9.45 -14.46 2.94
CA GLU A 254 -10.62 -13.95 2.24
C GLU A 254 -11.66 -15.05 1.99
N GLN A 255 -11.24 -16.27 1.62
CA GLN A 255 -12.13 -17.40 1.36
C GLN A 255 -12.91 -17.88 2.60
N LYS A 256 -12.52 -17.49 3.81
CA LYS A 256 -13.25 -17.80 5.05
C LYS A 256 -14.56 -17.01 5.19
N TYR A 257 -14.73 -15.94 4.42
CA TYR A 257 -15.85 -15.02 4.51
C TYR A 257 -16.81 -15.18 3.33
N PRO A 258 -18.13 -15.13 3.56
CA PRO A 258 -19.10 -14.98 2.47
C PRO A 258 -18.85 -13.68 1.69
N ARG A 259 -19.08 -13.69 0.38
CA ARG A 259 -18.78 -12.54 -0.50
C ARG A 259 -19.55 -11.26 -0.15
N ASP A 260 -20.68 -11.38 0.49
CA ASP A 260 -21.52 -10.27 0.97
C ASP A 260 -21.14 -9.79 2.38
N HIS A 261 -20.21 -10.49 3.06
CA HIS A 261 -19.74 -10.12 4.39
C HIS A 261 -18.54 -9.17 4.31
N PRO A 262 -18.59 -8.00 4.98
CA PRO A 262 -17.46 -7.10 5.01
C PRO A 262 -16.30 -7.67 5.85
N ILE A 263 -15.09 -7.63 5.32
CA ILE A 263 -13.87 -7.98 6.04
C ILE A 263 -13.33 -6.71 6.69
N LEU A 264 -13.22 -6.71 8.01
CA LEU A 264 -12.88 -5.54 8.79
C LEU A 264 -11.43 -5.59 9.33
N PHE A 265 -10.90 -4.45 9.75
CA PHE A 265 -9.59 -4.39 10.41
C PHE A 265 -9.47 -5.37 11.58
N LYS A 266 -10.50 -5.49 12.41
CA LYS A 266 -10.52 -6.47 13.50
C LYS A 266 -10.34 -7.91 13.03
N ASP A 267 -10.87 -8.27 11.85
CA ASP A 267 -10.80 -9.63 11.33
C ASP A 267 -9.37 -9.92 10.88
N ALA A 268 -8.72 -8.97 10.18
CA ALA A 268 -7.32 -9.05 9.83
C ALA A 268 -6.39 -9.06 11.08
N TYR A 269 -6.71 -8.25 12.10
CA TYR A 269 -5.99 -8.29 13.37
C TYR A 269 -6.05 -9.67 14.03
N HIS A 270 -7.24 -10.28 14.08
CA HIS A 270 -7.43 -11.60 14.69
C HIS A 270 -6.70 -12.70 13.93
N GLU A 271 -6.57 -12.60 12.63
CA GLU A 271 -5.85 -13.59 11.81
C GLU A 271 -4.33 -13.37 11.84
N PHE A 272 -3.86 -12.13 11.61
CA PHE A 272 -2.45 -11.86 11.27
C PHE A 272 -1.63 -11.27 12.42
N VAL A 273 -2.26 -10.77 13.48
CA VAL A 273 -1.54 -10.08 14.58
C VAL A 273 -1.73 -10.79 15.91
N MET A 274 -2.97 -10.99 16.31
CA MET A 274 -3.29 -11.51 17.64
C MET A 274 -2.63 -12.87 17.98
N PRO A 275 -2.57 -13.87 17.08
CA PRO A 275 -1.97 -15.16 17.40
C PRO A 275 -0.47 -15.07 17.72
N TYR A 276 0.16 -13.99 17.27
CA TYR A 276 1.60 -13.75 17.39
C TYR A 276 1.96 -12.78 18.53
N LEU A 277 0.99 -12.13 19.16
CA LEU A 277 1.18 -11.29 20.36
C LEU A 277 1.14 -12.14 21.63
N ARG A 278 2.09 -13.09 21.76
CA ARG A 278 2.18 -14.00 22.92
C ARG A 278 3.04 -13.45 24.03
N ASP A 279 4.10 -12.72 23.67
CA ASP A 279 5.07 -12.15 24.57
C ASP A 279 4.85 -10.65 24.66
N ASP A 280 5.01 -10.09 25.85
CA ASP A 280 4.95 -8.64 26.09
C ASP A 280 6.23 -7.91 25.63
N ARG A 281 7.33 -8.64 25.39
CA ARG A 281 8.61 -8.12 24.91
C ARG A 281 9.27 -9.04 23.88
N ARG A 282 9.86 -8.42 22.83
CA ARG A 282 10.72 -9.08 21.85
C ARG A 282 11.97 -8.26 21.58
N ASN A 283 13.14 -8.90 21.64
CA ASN A 283 14.40 -8.33 21.20
C ASN A 283 14.62 -8.57 19.71
N ASN A 284 15.42 -7.72 19.07
CA ASN A 284 15.66 -7.77 17.62
C ASN A 284 14.36 -7.74 16.81
N TRP A 285 13.42 -6.89 17.24
CA TRP A 285 12.10 -6.77 16.67
C TRP A 285 11.66 -5.30 16.64
N ASP A 286 11.17 -4.84 15.50
CA ASP A 286 10.61 -3.50 15.34
C ASP A 286 9.08 -3.59 15.21
N ASN A 287 8.36 -3.14 16.22
CA ASN A 287 6.90 -3.05 16.20
C ASN A 287 6.38 -1.73 15.64
N LEU A 288 7.27 -0.90 15.07
CA LEU A 288 6.92 0.33 14.39
C LEU A 288 6.18 1.36 15.25
N ALA A 289 6.39 1.37 16.57
CA ALA A 289 5.81 2.38 17.47
C ALA A 289 6.44 3.76 17.18
N ASP A 290 5.64 4.70 16.63
CA ASP A 290 6.13 5.97 16.06
C ASP A 290 5.18 7.17 16.24
N ILE A 291 4.11 7.04 17.06
CA ILE A 291 3.17 8.14 17.28
C ILE A 291 3.79 9.23 18.17
N ARG A 292 4.60 8.83 19.16
CA ARG A 292 5.44 9.74 19.94
C ARG A 292 6.85 9.21 19.92
N GLU A 293 7.79 10.05 19.53
CA GLU A 293 9.19 9.69 19.41
C GLU A 293 10.06 10.60 20.25
N TYR A 294 11.01 10.00 20.95
CA TYR A 294 12.01 10.64 21.79
C TYR A 294 13.39 10.14 21.34
N SER A 295 14.32 11.05 21.05
CA SER A 295 15.67 10.67 20.63
C SER A 295 16.68 11.71 21.03
N THR A 296 17.95 11.30 21.12
CA THR A 296 19.08 12.21 21.35
C THR A 296 19.30 13.21 20.22
N ASP A 297 18.80 12.91 19.01
CA ASP A 297 19.03 13.71 17.79
C ASP A 297 17.98 14.80 17.56
N ARG A 298 16.94 14.85 18.39
CA ARG A 298 15.92 15.91 18.34
C ARG A 298 16.32 17.05 19.30
N GLU A 299 16.42 18.26 18.78
CA GLU A 299 16.55 19.47 19.62
C GLU A 299 15.37 19.51 20.61
N GLU A 300 15.71 19.48 21.91
CA GLU A 300 14.72 19.60 22.98
C GLU A 300 14.19 21.03 23.00
N ASP A 301 12.88 21.20 23.02
CA ASP A 301 12.24 22.48 23.31
C ASP A 301 12.53 22.85 24.77
N PRO A 302 13.36 23.89 25.05
CA PRO A 302 13.78 24.22 26.41
C PRO A 302 12.61 24.63 27.32
N LYS A 303 11.40 24.79 26.78
CA LYS A 303 10.17 25.11 27.51
C LYS A 303 9.36 23.88 27.94
N LYS A 304 9.75 22.68 27.49
CA LYS A 304 9.07 21.43 27.86
C LYS A 304 9.90 20.66 28.89
N PRO A 305 9.23 19.94 29.85
CA PRO A 305 9.95 19.06 30.76
C PRO A 305 10.83 18.08 29.96
N GLN A 306 12.10 17.95 30.36
CA GLN A 306 13.02 17.00 29.73
C GLN A 306 12.48 15.58 29.95
N VAL A 307 12.03 14.94 28.86
CA VAL A 307 11.61 13.56 28.88
C VAL A 307 12.76 12.69 28.39
N THR A 308 13.45 12.04 29.34
CA THR A 308 14.58 11.14 29.05
C THR A 308 14.15 9.72 28.69
N ALA A 309 13.00 9.58 28.00
CA ALA A 309 12.46 8.28 27.61
C ALA A 309 13.45 7.38 26.84
N TYR A 310 14.35 8.01 26.09
CA TYR A 310 15.38 7.35 25.28
C TYR A 310 16.60 6.87 26.10
N SER A 311 16.68 7.18 27.39
CA SER A 311 17.87 6.89 28.21
C SER A 311 18.03 5.40 28.55
N SER A 312 16.94 4.68 28.71
CA SER A 312 16.93 3.25 28.92
C SER A 312 15.60 2.59 28.46
N TYR A 313 15.61 1.27 28.33
CA TYR A 313 14.39 0.51 28.07
C TYR A 313 13.32 0.76 29.14
N GLU A 314 13.73 0.78 30.40
CA GLU A 314 12.86 1.03 31.56
C GLU A 314 12.26 2.44 31.50
N SER A 315 13.05 3.44 31.14
CA SER A 315 12.57 4.82 30.96
C SER A 315 11.53 4.91 29.85
N CYS A 316 11.77 4.24 28.72
CA CYS A 316 10.80 4.14 27.61
C CYS A 316 9.52 3.44 28.04
N SER A 317 9.61 2.33 28.80
CA SER A 317 8.48 1.60 29.36
C SER A 317 7.66 2.46 30.32
N ASN A 318 8.32 3.18 31.22
CA ASN A 318 7.66 4.09 32.18
C ASN A 318 6.93 5.22 31.47
N THR A 319 7.54 5.83 30.44
CA THR A 319 6.90 6.87 29.63
C THR A 319 5.65 6.33 28.90
N CYS A 320 5.70 5.09 28.40
CA CYS A 320 4.51 4.42 27.86
C CYS A 320 3.46 4.14 28.95
N GLN A 321 3.89 3.80 30.17
CA GLN A 321 2.99 3.59 31.30
C GLN A 321 2.22 4.85 31.68
N GLU A 322 2.87 6.00 31.70
CA GLU A 322 2.30 7.31 32.02
C GLU A 322 1.32 7.81 30.96
N TRP A 323 1.54 7.46 29.70
CA TRP A 323 0.58 7.75 28.64
C TRP A 323 -0.54 6.70 28.62
N GLN A 324 -1.74 7.07 29.12
CA GLN A 324 -2.88 6.15 29.29
C GLN A 324 -3.26 5.36 28.01
N ASP A 325 -3.16 6.01 26.84
CA ASP A 325 -3.50 5.38 25.57
C ASP A 325 -2.36 4.54 24.98
N CYS A 326 -1.15 4.57 25.56
CA CYS A 326 -0.02 3.81 25.02
C CYS A 326 -0.29 2.31 25.11
N VAL A 327 -0.24 1.61 23.98
CA VAL A 327 -0.44 0.16 23.87
C VAL A 327 0.82 -0.59 23.48
N GLN A 328 1.82 0.11 22.91
CA GLN A 328 3.11 -0.49 22.56
C GLN A 328 4.23 0.55 22.52
N PHE A 329 5.46 0.07 22.68
CA PHE A 329 6.65 0.89 22.53
C PHE A 329 7.82 0.09 21.92
N ARG A 330 8.78 0.81 21.35
CA ARG A 330 10.07 0.25 20.90
C ARG A 330 11.21 1.09 21.44
N TYR A 331 12.29 0.43 21.80
CA TYR A 331 13.49 1.05 22.34
C TYR A 331 14.74 0.55 21.64
N ARG A 332 15.65 1.44 21.41
CA ARG A 332 17.08 1.18 21.17
C ARG A 332 17.91 2.26 21.85
N PRO A 333 19.23 2.09 22.07
CA PRO A 333 20.05 3.14 22.67
C PRO A 333 19.85 4.49 21.98
N GLY A 334 19.49 5.53 22.78
CA GLY A 334 19.24 6.87 22.26
C GLY A 334 17.88 7.10 21.56
N TYR A 335 16.96 6.11 21.56
CA TYR A 335 15.67 6.26 20.92
C TYR A 335 14.56 5.49 21.67
N CYS A 336 13.41 6.14 21.82
CA CYS A 336 12.17 5.53 22.32
C CYS A 336 10.98 5.98 21.47
N GLY A 337 10.25 5.03 20.90
CA GLY A 337 9.01 5.26 20.16
C GLY A 337 7.82 4.64 20.89
N LEU A 338 6.72 5.38 20.97
CA LEU A 338 5.47 4.98 21.63
C LEU A 338 4.31 5.02 20.63
N SER A 339 3.30 4.15 20.83
CA SER A 339 2.09 4.14 20.01
C SER A 339 0.84 3.77 20.83
N ASN A 340 -0.29 4.40 20.46
CA ASN A 340 -1.64 4.04 20.90
C ASN A 340 -2.36 3.13 19.87
N GLU A 341 -1.65 2.69 18.83
CA GLU A 341 -2.10 1.76 17.81
C GLU A 341 -1.28 0.47 17.90
N THR A 342 -1.90 -0.66 17.60
CA THR A 342 -1.22 -1.96 17.66
C THR A 342 -0.69 -2.36 16.31
N ARG A 343 0.60 -2.71 16.24
CA ARG A 343 1.26 -3.36 15.11
C ARG A 343 2.08 -4.54 15.63
N LEU A 344 2.13 -5.63 14.86
CA LEU A 344 3.05 -6.72 15.15
C LEU A 344 4.48 -6.31 14.77
N GLY A 345 4.63 -5.69 13.61
CA GLY A 345 5.94 -5.34 13.07
C GLY A 345 6.70 -6.54 12.53
N GLN A 346 8.03 -6.42 12.51
CA GLN A 346 8.90 -7.40 11.88
C GLN A 346 10.22 -7.59 12.63
N LYS A 347 10.92 -8.69 12.33
CA LYS A 347 12.27 -8.92 12.84
C LYS A 347 13.20 -7.84 12.31
N HIS A 348 13.97 -7.23 13.20
CA HIS A 348 14.94 -6.20 12.89
C HIS A 348 16.29 -6.56 13.51
N MET A 349 17.26 -6.89 12.67
CA MET A 349 18.61 -7.27 13.09
C MET A 349 19.60 -6.26 12.48
N ASP A 350 19.99 -5.29 13.28
CA ASP A 350 20.97 -4.25 12.88
C ASP A 350 22.00 -4.06 13.99
N GLY A 351 22.61 -5.15 14.42
CA GLY A 351 23.63 -5.16 15.48
C GLY A 351 23.15 -4.40 16.73
N ASP A 352 23.95 -3.41 17.17
CA ASP A 352 23.65 -2.60 18.35
C ASP A 352 22.46 -1.62 18.15
N ASN A 353 22.01 -1.41 16.90
CA ASN A 353 20.86 -0.58 16.56
C ASN A 353 19.53 -1.34 16.56
N SER A 354 19.53 -2.64 16.87
CA SER A 354 18.32 -3.45 16.91
C SER A 354 17.35 -2.98 17.97
N PHE A 355 16.04 -2.98 17.63
CA PHE A 355 15.00 -2.61 18.57
C PHE A 355 14.67 -3.75 19.55
N SER A 356 14.34 -3.34 20.79
CA SER A 356 13.53 -4.13 21.72
C SER A 356 12.11 -3.55 21.72
N SER A 357 11.15 -4.35 21.32
CA SER A 357 9.74 -3.96 21.21
C SER A 357 8.90 -4.58 22.31
N SER A 358 7.90 -3.85 22.79
CA SER A 358 6.97 -4.33 23.80
C SER A 358 5.52 -3.92 23.54
N TRP A 359 4.61 -4.73 24.04
CA TRP A 359 3.16 -4.54 23.93
C TRP A 359 2.51 -4.59 25.32
N ARG A 360 1.59 -3.68 25.56
CA ARG A 360 0.75 -3.65 26.77
C ARG A 360 -0.49 -4.51 26.51
N LEU A 361 -0.32 -5.83 26.65
CA LEU A 361 -1.36 -6.80 26.33
C LEU A 361 -2.64 -6.63 27.15
N ASP A 362 -2.53 -6.11 28.38
CA ASP A 362 -3.63 -5.70 29.23
C ASP A 362 -4.49 -4.62 28.54
N ARG A 363 -3.86 -3.51 28.12
CA ARG A 363 -4.53 -2.38 27.45
C ARG A 363 -5.05 -2.75 26.06
N ILE A 364 -4.31 -3.56 25.30
CA ILE A 364 -4.77 -4.08 23.99
C ILE A 364 -6.05 -4.90 24.15
N ARG A 365 -6.18 -5.70 25.22
CA ARG A 365 -7.40 -6.45 25.50
C ARG A 365 -8.59 -5.57 25.83
N GLU A 366 -8.39 -4.47 26.55
CA GLU A 366 -9.43 -3.48 26.87
C GLU A 366 -9.96 -2.79 25.60
N VAL A 367 -9.08 -2.37 24.68
CA VAL A 367 -9.47 -1.80 23.38
C VAL A 367 -10.41 -2.74 22.61
N ARG A 368 -10.18 -4.05 22.70
CA ARG A 368 -11.01 -5.10 22.05
C ARG A 368 -12.42 -5.18 22.65
N ASN A 369 -12.55 -5.02 23.95
CA ASN A 369 -13.84 -5.09 24.66
C ASN A 369 -14.73 -3.89 24.35
N VAL A 370 -14.15 -2.69 24.14
CA VAL A 370 -14.88 -1.49 23.73
C VAL A 370 -15.53 -1.66 22.35
N GLY A 371 -14.84 -2.32 21.41
CA GLY A 371 -15.42 -2.64 20.09
C GLY A 371 -16.63 -3.58 20.16
N ALA A 372 -16.69 -4.48 21.14
CA ALA A 372 -17.88 -5.33 21.39
C ALA A 372 -19.07 -4.51 21.95
N PHE A 373 -18.78 -3.55 22.82
CA PHE A 373 -19.77 -2.66 23.44
C PHE A 373 -20.48 -1.75 22.41
N PHE A 374 -19.71 -1.14 21.49
CA PHE A 374 -20.31 -0.31 20.42
C PHE A 374 -21.14 -1.11 19.42
N ARG A 375 -20.83 -2.40 19.18
CA ARG A 375 -21.70 -3.28 18.37
C ARG A 375 -23.06 -3.46 18.99
N GLN A 376 -23.09 -3.78 20.28
CA GLN A 376 -24.32 -4.00 21.00
C GLN A 376 -25.23 -2.76 20.95
N GLN A 377 -24.66 -1.56 21.11
CA GLN A 377 -25.41 -0.30 20.99
C GLN A 377 -25.91 -0.03 19.56
N ASN A 378 -25.11 -0.31 18.51
CA ASN A 378 -25.52 -0.12 17.13
C ASN A 378 -26.57 -1.14 16.68
N GLU A 379 -26.51 -2.38 17.15
CA GLU A 379 -27.53 -3.39 16.89
C GLU A 379 -28.84 -3.07 17.62
N GLU A 380 -28.77 -2.57 18.85
CA GLU A 380 -29.94 -2.10 19.57
C GLU A 380 -30.59 -0.86 18.94
N ALA A 381 -29.75 0.06 18.39
CA ALA A 381 -30.25 1.23 17.67
C ALA A 381 -30.91 0.87 16.33
N LYS A 382 -30.39 -0.17 15.63
CA LYS A 382 -31.01 -0.70 14.40
C LYS A 382 -32.29 -1.49 14.65
N ARG A 383 -32.44 -2.11 15.81
CA ARG A 383 -33.69 -2.83 16.21
C ARG A 383 -34.80 -1.87 16.68
N LYS A 384 -34.45 -0.62 16.98
CA LYS A 384 -35.39 0.43 17.42
C LYS A 384 -35.87 1.34 16.28
N LYS A 385 -35.35 1.15 15.08
CA LYS A 385 -35.81 1.75 13.81
C LYS A 385 -36.52 0.73 12.99
#